data_4e6d6b4d55f2e08e02b7276942228374
#
_entry.id   4e6d6b4d55f2e08e02b7276942228374
#
_cell.length_a   1.000
_cell.length_b   1.000
_cell.length_c   1.000
_cell.angle_alpha   90.00
_cell.angle_beta   90.00
_cell.angle_gamma   90.00
#
_symmetry.space_group_name_H-M   'P 1'
#
loop_
_entity.id
_entity.type
_entity.pdbx_description
1 polymer ?
#
loop_
_entity_poly.entity_id
_entity_poly.type
_entity_poly.pdbx_seq_one_letter_code
_entity_poly.pdbx_strand_id
1 'polypeptide(L)'
;MVSDLIFSLRDVEIKFGKKIIFQDFNLNLHKGDMIALVGKNGVGKTTLMKTINGDQDLDAGETWSYPNLKVGYFNQKFETLKSSSIEENLSDLVNEKNKHFVDIFCDKLNLNKSANIKELSGGQIRKVYLIRSLLIESDVL
;
A
#
# COMPACT_ATOMS: atom_id res chain seq x y z
N MET A 1 -28.54 5.95 -4.33
CA MET A 1 -27.43 5.65 -3.39
C MET A 1 -26.16 5.57 -4.22
N VAL A 2 -25.20 6.44 -3.97
CA VAL A 2 -23.88 6.32 -4.62
C VAL A 2 -23.26 5.05 -4.03
N SER A 3 -22.85 4.11 -4.86
CA SER A 3 -22.20 2.89 -4.41
C SER A 3 -20.84 3.29 -3.79
N ASP A 4 -20.63 2.97 -2.52
CA ASP A 4 -19.34 3.16 -1.84
C ASP A 4 -18.29 2.11 -2.28
N LEU A 5 -18.64 1.25 -3.23
CA LEU A 5 -17.73 0.27 -3.82
C LEU A 5 -16.63 0.99 -4.60
N ILE A 6 -15.38 0.68 -4.28
CA ILE A 6 -14.20 1.27 -4.91
C ILE A 6 -13.40 0.27 -5.73
N PHE A 7 -13.49 -1.03 -5.38
CA PHE A 7 -12.81 -2.11 -6.09
C PHE A 7 -13.55 -3.43 -5.92
N SER A 8 -13.57 -4.26 -6.95
CA SER A 8 -14.10 -5.62 -6.83
C SER A 8 -13.34 -6.63 -7.68
N LEU A 9 -13.26 -7.85 -7.16
CA LEU A 9 -12.86 -9.07 -7.87
C LEU A 9 -14.07 -9.98 -7.95
N ARG A 10 -14.33 -10.55 -9.13
CA ARG A 10 -15.43 -11.48 -9.35
C ARG A 10 -14.94 -12.73 -10.03
N ASP A 11 -15.21 -13.88 -9.41
CA ASP A 11 -14.92 -15.22 -9.89
C ASP A 11 -13.45 -15.39 -10.34
N VAL A 12 -12.55 -14.77 -9.58
CA VAL A 12 -11.13 -14.67 -9.92
C VAL A 12 -10.42 -15.99 -9.74
N GLU A 13 -9.67 -16.39 -10.77
CA GLU A 13 -8.75 -17.50 -10.74
C GLU A 13 -7.32 -17.00 -10.97
N ILE A 14 -6.36 -17.46 -10.12
CA ILE A 14 -4.93 -17.21 -10.26
C ILE A 14 -4.17 -18.49 -9.98
N LYS A 15 -3.30 -18.86 -10.92
CA LYS A 15 -2.46 -20.06 -10.85
C LYS A 15 -0.98 -19.71 -11.05
N PHE A 16 -0.10 -20.44 -10.41
CA PHE A 16 1.33 -20.45 -10.70
C PHE A 16 1.75 -21.87 -11.09
N GLY A 17 1.85 -22.11 -12.39
CA GLY A 17 2.05 -23.43 -12.94
C GLY A 17 0.90 -24.37 -12.56
N LYS A 18 1.19 -25.43 -11.79
CA LYS A 18 0.15 -26.36 -11.31
C LYS A 18 -0.53 -25.95 -10.01
N LYS A 19 -0.03 -24.90 -9.36
CA LYS A 19 -0.56 -24.47 -8.06
C LYS A 19 -1.64 -23.42 -8.25
N ILE A 20 -2.87 -23.75 -7.83
CA ILE A 20 -3.98 -22.81 -7.75
C ILE A 20 -3.79 -21.97 -6.48
N ILE A 21 -3.80 -20.66 -6.61
CA ILE A 21 -3.75 -19.69 -5.49
C ILE A 21 -5.15 -19.22 -5.16
N PHE A 22 -5.93 -18.82 -6.17
CA PHE A 22 -7.32 -18.44 -6.04
C PHE A 22 -8.15 -19.22 -7.07
N GLN A 23 -9.33 -19.61 -6.65
CA GLN A 23 -10.35 -20.21 -7.50
C GLN A 23 -11.71 -19.69 -7.03
N ASP A 24 -12.53 -19.21 -7.96
CA ASP A 24 -13.84 -18.61 -7.71
C ASP A 24 -13.81 -17.53 -6.60
N PHE A 25 -12.71 -16.77 -6.54
CA PHE A 25 -12.46 -15.81 -5.47
C PHE A 25 -13.19 -14.50 -5.75
N ASN A 26 -13.93 -14.03 -4.74
CA ASN A 26 -14.71 -12.81 -4.80
C ASN A 26 -14.29 -11.86 -3.67
N LEU A 27 -14.14 -10.58 -3.96
CA LEU A 27 -13.81 -9.53 -3.01
C LEU A 27 -14.48 -8.22 -3.42
N ASN A 28 -15.08 -7.53 -2.46
CA ASN A 28 -15.53 -6.16 -2.64
C ASN A 28 -14.85 -5.27 -1.60
N LEU A 29 -14.31 -4.14 -2.04
CA LEU A 29 -13.76 -3.09 -1.18
C LEU A 29 -14.65 -1.86 -1.28
N HIS A 30 -15.06 -1.34 -0.13
CA HIS A 30 -15.86 -0.15 -0.02
C HIS A 30 -15.05 0.97 0.63
N LYS A 31 -15.44 2.19 0.38
CA LYS A 31 -14.81 3.35 0.99
C LYS A 31 -14.92 3.27 2.52
N GLY A 32 -13.77 3.37 3.21
CA GLY A 32 -13.68 3.30 4.66
C GLY A 32 -13.54 1.88 5.23
N ASP A 33 -13.53 0.85 4.39
CA ASP A 33 -13.25 -0.51 4.85
C ASP A 33 -11.85 -0.62 5.46
N MET A 34 -11.76 -1.41 6.53
CA MET A 34 -10.50 -1.80 7.14
C MET A 34 -10.42 -3.33 7.14
N ILE A 35 -9.58 -3.89 6.26
CA ILE A 35 -9.54 -5.33 6.01
C ILE A 35 -8.20 -5.91 6.45
N ALA A 36 -8.25 -6.97 7.27
CA ALA A 36 -7.07 -7.72 7.68
C ALA A 36 -6.97 -9.04 6.90
N LEU A 37 -5.86 -9.24 6.19
CA LEU A 37 -5.56 -10.50 5.50
C LEU A 37 -4.80 -11.44 6.43
N VAL A 38 -5.45 -12.51 6.88
CA VAL A 38 -4.87 -13.50 7.80
C VAL A 38 -4.70 -14.84 7.09
N GLY A 39 -3.58 -15.51 7.33
CA GLY A 39 -3.31 -16.83 6.77
C GLY A 39 -1.83 -17.20 6.78
N LYS A 40 -1.53 -18.48 6.54
CA LYS A 40 -0.16 -19.02 6.49
C LYS A 40 0.66 -18.36 5.38
N ASN A 41 1.99 -18.44 5.49
CA ASN A 41 2.87 -18.00 4.40
C ASN A 41 2.62 -18.84 3.13
N GLY A 42 2.60 -18.16 1.98
CA GLY A 42 2.36 -18.81 0.69
C GLY A 42 0.90 -19.11 0.35
N VAL A 43 -0.08 -18.63 1.16
CA VAL A 43 -1.53 -18.82 0.88
C VAL A 43 -2.07 -17.87 -0.19
N GLY A 44 -1.29 -16.87 -0.60
CA GLY A 44 -1.73 -15.92 -1.64
C GLY A 44 -1.95 -14.47 -1.18
N LYS A 45 -1.67 -14.12 0.09
CA LYS A 45 -1.84 -12.73 0.59
C LYS A 45 -1.14 -11.69 -0.30
N THR A 46 0.14 -11.93 -0.59
CA THR A 46 0.92 -11.04 -1.47
C THR A 46 0.40 -11.04 -2.90
N THR A 47 -0.09 -12.17 -3.39
CA THR A 47 -0.72 -12.27 -4.71
C THR A 47 -1.97 -11.39 -4.77
N LEU A 48 -2.84 -11.47 -3.75
CA LEU A 48 -4.03 -10.62 -3.67
C LEU A 48 -3.67 -9.13 -3.66
N MET A 49 -2.68 -8.73 -2.85
CA MET A 49 -2.21 -7.34 -2.83
C MET A 49 -1.71 -6.88 -4.19
N LYS A 50 -0.96 -7.72 -4.90
CA LYS A 50 -0.49 -7.44 -6.25
C LYS A 50 -1.64 -7.35 -7.26
N THR A 51 -2.66 -8.19 -7.11
CA THR A 51 -3.87 -8.14 -7.96
C THR A 51 -4.61 -6.82 -7.76
N ILE A 52 -4.78 -6.37 -6.52
CA ILE A 52 -5.41 -5.08 -6.21
C ILE A 52 -4.59 -3.92 -6.77
N ASN A 53 -3.26 -4.01 -6.73
CA ASN A 53 -2.35 -3.01 -7.28
C ASN A 53 -2.24 -3.04 -8.82
N GLY A 54 -2.78 -4.06 -9.49
CA GLY A 54 -2.67 -4.25 -10.92
C GLY A 54 -1.35 -4.86 -11.39
N ASP A 55 -0.51 -5.37 -10.47
CA ASP A 55 0.79 -6.00 -10.76
C ASP A 55 0.70 -7.51 -11.02
N GLN A 56 -0.51 -8.08 -10.94
CA GLN A 56 -0.77 -9.50 -11.14
C GLN A 56 -1.97 -9.68 -12.06
N ASP A 57 -1.72 -10.34 -13.19
CA ASP A 57 -2.77 -10.73 -14.12
C ASP A 57 -3.63 -11.87 -13.56
N LEU A 58 -4.88 -11.91 -14.01
CA LEU A 58 -5.84 -12.97 -13.71
C LEU A 58 -5.76 -14.06 -14.77
N ASP A 59 -5.88 -15.33 -14.39
CA ASP A 59 -6.09 -16.44 -15.32
C ASP A 59 -7.56 -16.54 -15.77
N ALA A 60 -8.51 -16.14 -14.87
CA ALA A 60 -9.94 -16.02 -15.17
C ALA A 60 -10.60 -15.05 -14.18
N GLY A 61 -11.85 -14.65 -14.49
CA GLY A 61 -12.63 -13.71 -13.68
C GLY A 61 -12.46 -12.27 -14.12
N GLU A 62 -13.01 -11.36 -13.34
CA GLU A 62 -13.08 -9.95 -13.67
C GLU A 62 -12.61 -9.08 -12.51
N THR A 63 -11.94 -7.97 -12.86
CA THR A 63 -11.62 -6.88 -11.93
C THR A 63 -12.40 -5.65 -12.32
N TRP A 64 -13.00 -5.01 -11.33
CA TRP A 64 -13.59 -3.69 -11.49
C TRP A 64 -12.97 -2.72 -10.48
N SER A 65 -12.68 -1.52 -10.90
CA SER A 65 -12.20 -0.44 -10.05
C SER A 65 -12.91 0.87 -10.36
N TYR A 66 -13.06 1.70 -9.34
CA TYR A 66 -13.48 3.08 -9.52
C TYR A 66 -12.50 3.80 -10.49
N PRO A 67 -12.97 4.71 -11.37
CA PRO A 67 -12.09 5.44 -12.29
C PRO A 67 -10.97 6.18 -11.54
N ASN A 68 -9.73 5.99 -12.00
CA ASN A 68 -8.52 6.58 -11.41
C ASN A 68 -8.24 6.16 -9.95
N LEU A 69 -8.68 4.97 -9.54
CA LEU A 69 -8.37 4.41 -8.23
C LEU A 69 -6.86 4.44 -7.97
N LYS A 70 -6.46 5.08 -6.89
CA LYS A 70 -5.06 5.14 -6.46
C LYS A 70 -4.81 4.10 -5.38
N VAL A 71 -3.91 3.17 -5.65
CA VAL A 71 -3.50 2.15 -4.68
C VAL A 71 -2.13 2.52 -4.13
N GLY A 72 -2.03 2.76 -2.82
CA GLY A 72 -0.78 2.88 -2.10
C GLY A 72 -0.35 1.50 -1.61
N TYR A 73 0.91 1.16 -1.80
CA TYR A 73 1.43 -0.14 -1.40
C TYR A 73 2.65 0.01 -0.50
N PHE A 74 2.52 -0.41 0.75
CA PHE A 74 3.64 -0.51 1.67
C PHE A 74 4.41 -1.80 1.43
N ASN A 75 5.44 -1.73 0.59
CA ASN A 75 6.23 -2.89 0.18
C ASN A 75 7.17 -3.36 1.31
N GLN A 76 7.38 -4.68 1.40
CA GLN A 76 8.40 -5.27 2.27
C GLN A 76 9.84 -5.02 1.75
N LYS A 77 10.01 -4.80 0.43
CA LYS A 77 11.29 -4.38 -0.18
C LYS A 77 11.23 -2.88 -0.38
N PHE A 78 12.03 -2.18 0.38
CA PHE A 78 12.08 -0.73 0.38
C PHE A 78 12.97 -0.20 -0.77
N GLU A 79 12.52 0.86 -1.42
CA GLU A 79 13.38 1.66 -2.29
C GLU A 79 14.52 2.26 -1.46
N THR A 80 15.65 2.55 -2.12
CA THR A 80 16.79 3.14 -1.41
C THR A 80 16.49 4.60 -1.07
N LEU A 81 16.41 4.92 0.22
CA LEU A 81 16.34 6.29 0.69
C LEU A 81 17.67 7.02 0.43
N LYS A 82 17.59 8.30 0.10
CA LYS A 82 18.78 9.15 -0.07
C LYS A 82 19.48 9.35 1.27
N SER A 83 20.81 9.49 1.24
CA SER A 83 21.62 9.81 2.43
C SER A 83 21.45 11.28 2.85
N SER A 84 20.24 11.65 3.22
CA SER A 84 19.84 13.01 3.60
C SER A 84 18.84 12.95 4.76
N SER A 85 18.23 14.06 5.13
CA SER A 85 17.24 14.09 6.21
C SER A 85 15.96 13.33 5.86
N ILE A 86 15.18 12.98 6.88
CA ILE A 86 13.82 12.41 6.69
C ILE A 86 12.97 13.36 5.86
N GLU A 87 12.96 14.65 6.20
CA GLU A 87 12.19 15.68 5.50
C GLU A 87 12.52 15.74 4.01
N GLU A 88 13.78 15.68 3.66
CA GLU A 88 14.23 15.68 2.27
C GLU A 88 13.83 14.40 1.51
N ASN A 89 13.80 13.26 2.20
CA ASN A 89 13.30 12.00 1.65
C ASN A 89 11.76 11.92 1.53
N LEU A 90 11.03 12.85 2.12
CA LEU A 90 9.58 12.97 2.00
C LEU A 90 9.16 14.06 0.99
N SER A 91 10.08 14.94 0.61
CA SER A 91 9.80 16.18 -0.15
C SER A 91 9.12 15.93 -1.51
N ASP A 92 9.42 14.83 -2.16
CA ASP A 92 8.83 14.42 -3.45
C ASP A 92 7.33 14.07 -3.36
N LEU A 93 6.84 13.75 -2.15
CA LEU A 93 5.46 13.39 -1.87
C LEU A 93 4.67 14.52 -1.19
N VAL A 94 5.36 15.60 -0.78
CA VAL A 94 4.75 16.71 -0.04
C VAL A 94 4.19 17.76 -0.99
N ASN A 95 2.97 18.21 -0.71
CA ASN A 95 2.29 19.31 -1.36
C ASN A 95 1.60 20.20 -0.32
N GLU A 96 0.98 21.31 -0.76
CA GLU A 96 0.32 22.27 0.14
C GLU A 96 -0.80 21.65 1.00
N LYS A 97 -1.42 20.57 0.52
CA LYS A 97 -2.53 19.90 1.24
C LYS A 97 -2.05 18.97 2.34
N ASN A 98 -0.91 18.29 2.11
CA ASN A 98 -0.43 17.22 2.99
C ASN A 98 0.83 17.59 3.80
N LYS A 99 1.44 18.76 3.57
CA LYS A 99 2.67 19.17 4.25
C LYS A 99 2.58 19.13 5.79
N HIS A 100 1.43 19.47 6.35
CA HIS A 100 1.22 19.44 7.79
C HIS A 100 1.20 18.03 8.37
N PHE A 101 0.90 17.00 7.56
CA PHE A 101 0.94 15.62 8.01
C PHE A 101 2.35 15.10 8.27
N VAL A 102 3.37 15.68 7.64
CA VAL A 102 4.77 15.30 7.90
C VAL A 102 5.12 15.52 9.37
N ASP A 103 4.81 16.71 9.91
CA ASP A 103 5.07 17.01 11.31
C ASP A 103 4.24 16.09 12.23
N ILE A 104 2.94 15.94 11.95
CA ILE A 104 2.05 15.06 12.72
C ILE A 104 2.55 13.61 12.74
N PHE A 105 2.96 13.07 11.60
CA PHE A 105 3.41 11.68 11.54
C PHE A 105 4.79 11.50 12.17
N CYS A 106 5.71 12.44 11.99
CA CYS A 106 7.01 12.40 12.65
C CYS A 106 6.85 12.44 14.17
N ASP A 107 6.01 13.31 14.69
CA ASP A 107 5.72 13.42 16.14
C ASP A 107 5.09 12.12 16.68
N LYS A 108 4.03 11.62 16.02
CA LYS A 108 3.35 10.38 16.44
C LYS A 108 4.26 9.15 16.41
N LEU A 109 5.23 9.11 15.51
CA LEU A 109 6.16 8.00 15.36
C LEU A 109 7.48 8.22 16.10
N ASN A 110 7.62 9.32 16.84
CA ASN A 110 8.84 9.73 17.55
C ASN A 110 10.06 9.74 16.60
N LEU A 111 9.95 10.49 15.52
CA LEU A 111 11.02 10.71 14.55
C LEU A 111 11.39 12.19 14.50
N ASN A 112 12.70 12.48 14.54
CA ASN A 112 13.18 13.83 14.26
C ASN A 112 13.30 13.99 12.73
N LYS A 113 12.46 14.84 12.12
CA LYS A 113 12.44 15.03 10.66
C LYS A 113 13.76 15.52 10.05
N SER A 114 14.60 16.20 10.86
CA SER A 114 15.92 16.66 10.45
C SER A 114 17.02 15.60 10.59
N ALA A 115 16.70 14.43 11.18
CA ALA A 115 17.68 13.36 11.34
C ALA A 115 18.09 12.78 9.98
N ASN A 116 19.39 12.46 9.83
CA ASN A 116 19.89 11.82 8.63
C ASN A 116 19.49 10.34 8.60
N ILE A 117 19.05 9.85 7.43
CA ILE A 117 18.66 8.46 7.22
C ILE A 117 19.74 7.46 7.66
N LYS A 118 21.02 7.80 7.49
CA LYS A 118 22.14 6.94 7.90
C LYS A 118 22.24 6.71 9.41
N GLU A 119 21.68 7.62 10.19
CA GLU A 119 21.72 7.57 11.67
C GLU A 119 20.53 6.81 12.25
N LEU A 120 19.57 6.42 11.41
CA LEU A 120 18.35 5.76 11.83
C LEU A 120 18.54 4.25 12.02
N SER A 121 17.90 3.73 13.05
CA SER A 121 17.73 2.28 13.20
C SER A 121 16.83 1.71 12.10
N GLY A 122 16.92 0.39 11.84
CA GLY A 122 16.05 -0.28 10.88
C GLY A 122 14.55 -0.11 11.18
N GLY A 123 14.17 -0.02 12.46
CA GLY A 123 12.81 0.27 12.86
C GLY A 123 12.37 1.70 12.52
N GLN A 124 13.24 2.68 12.71
CA GLN A 124 12.99 4.07 12.34
C GLN A 124 12.90 4.24 10.83
N ILE A 125 13.75 3.56 10.07
CA ILE A 125 13.69 3.54 8.60
C ILE A 125 12.31 3.01 8.13
N ARG A 126 11.80 1.92 8.73
CA ARG A 126 10.45 1.41 8.41
C ARG A 126 9.35 2.43 8.69
N LYS A 127 9.48 3.22 9.75
CA LYS A 127 8.53 4.31 10.05
C LYS A 127 8.57 5.41 8.98
N VAL A 128 9.76 5.74 8.45
CA VAL A 128 9.88 6.70 7.33
C VAL A 128 9.13 6.18 6.10
N TYR A 129 9.29 4.90 5.75
CA TYR A 129 8.54 4.32 4.64
C TYR A 129 7.03 4.28 4.88
N LEU A 130 6.60 4.06 6.12
CA LEU A 130 5.19 4.16 6.49
C LEU A 130 4.66 5.58 6.24
N ILE A 131 5.41 6.60 6.67
CA ILE A 131 5.04 8.01 6.38
C ILE A 131 4.95 8.24 4.87
N ARG A 132 5.93 7.75 4.08
CA ARG A 132 5.88 7.86 2.63
C ARG A 132 4.58 7.27 2.05
N SER A 133 4.19 6.07 2.49
CA SER A 133 2.94 5.45 2.03
C SER A 133 1.70 6.23 2.43
N LEU A 134 1.68 6.83 3.63
CA LEU A 134 0.56 7.64 4.12
C LEU A 134 0.45 9.01 3.43
N LEU A 135 1.56 9.56 2.93
CA LEU A 135 1.59 10.82 2.18
C LEU A 135 1.10 10.64 0.72
N ILE A 136 1.15 9.44 0.19
CA ILE A 136 0.51 9.11 -1.08
C ILE A 136 -1.00 9.18 -0.83
N GLU A 137 -1.68 10.13 -1.47
CA GLU A 137 -3.14 10.22 -1.44
C GLU A 137 -3.73 9.02 -2.18
N SER A 138 -3.84 7.88 -1.48
CA SER A 138 -4.37 6.63 -2.02
C SER A 138 -5.80 6.39 -1.54
N ASP A 139 -6.62 5.79 -2.41
CA ASP A 139 -7.98 5.36 -2.09
C ASP A 139 -7.97 3.99 -1.39
N VAL A 140 -6.95 3.19 -1.67
CA VAL A 140 -6.62 1.91 -1.01
C VAL A 140 -5.18 1.96 -0.55
N LEU A 141 -4.89 1.64 0.73
CA LEU A 141 -3.56 1.57 1.31
C LEU A 141 -3.35 0.20 1.94
#